data_c4a8f1ad293c543620186ed5592b3025
#
_entry.id   c4a8f1ad293c543620186ed5592b3025
#
_cell.length_a   1.000
_cell.length_b   1.000
_cell.length_c   1.000
_cell.angle_alpha   90.00
_cell.angle_beta   90.00
_cell.angle_gamma   90.00
#
_symmetry.space_group_name_H-M   'P 1'
#
loop_
_entity.id
_entity.type
_entity.pdbx_description
1 polymer ?
#
loop_
_entity_poly.entity_id
_entity_poly.type
_entity_poly.pdbx_seq_one_letter_code
_entity_poly.pdbx_strand_id
1 'polypeptide(L)'
;MFTLLLMIATSGEAQQKDVAVERARRYEPLIVAASIKHRVDPRLLWTVAWLESRFQPRVTSGAGARGMMQFMPATARRYGLRDSFDPAQAVDAAARYLRDLQEMFGHRLDLILAGYNAGEGAVKAFRSGRKLILSDGRVINPRGIQSAIPPYRETVNYVTSGAQVFGRLVRAGYFSGNNLARLRNIETPKEEELATLVTVDLEEMPEDIVDLKKGSVYAVEVAPPFPATSSAARSVYVQ
;
A
#
# COMPACT_ATOMS: atom_id res chain seq x y z
N MET A 1 19.24 -36.45 1.12
CA MET A 1 19.27 -35.29 2.05
C MET A 1 18.83 -33.99 1.44
N PHE A 2 18.93 -33.77 0.13
CA PHE A 2 18.50 -32.54 -0.56
C PHE A 2 16.96 -32.36 -0.69
N THR A 3 16.19 -33.45 -0.79
CA THR A 3 14.74 -33.41 -1.01
C THR A 3 13.95 -32.93 0.22
N LEU A 4 14.47 -33.19 1.43
CA LEU A 4 13.80 -32.79 2.68
C LEU A 4 13.90 -31.27 2.95
N LEU A 5 15.01 -30.65 2.53
CA LEU A 5 15.24 -29.21 2.69
C LEU A 5 14.32 -28.37 1.78
N LEU A 6 14.02 -28.87 0.59
CA LEU A 6 13.12 -28.19 -0.37
C LEU A 6 11.66 -28.20 0.08
N MET A 7 11.21 -29.30 0.73
CA MET A 7 9.86 -29.39 1.28
C MET A 7 9.64 -28.49 2.50
N ILE A 8 10.66 -28.28 3.33
CA ILE A 8 10.55 -27.39 4.51
C ILE A 8 10.45 -25.91 4.06
N ALA A 9 11.19 -25.52 3.01
CA ALA A 9 11.13 -24.16 2.47
C ALA A 9 9.74 -23.85 1.85
N THR A 10 9.15 -24.79 1.12
CA THR A 10 7.82 -24.63 0.53
C THR A 10 6.71 -24.55 1.56
N SER A 11 6.83 -25.32 2.67
CA SER A 11 5.85 -25.29 3.77
C SER A 11 5.88 -23.96 4.53
N GLY A 12 7.06 -23.40 4.80
CA GLY A 12 7.21 -22.12 5.49
C GLY A 12 6.67 -20.95 4.67
N GLU A 13 6.85 -20.98 3.36
CA GLU A 13 6.33 -19.94 2.46
C GLU A 13 4.80 -19.97 2.32
N ALA A 14 4.21 -21.15 2.22
CA ALA A 14 2.76 -21.33 2.22
C ALA A 14 2.15 -20.79 3.52
N GLN A 15 2.71 -21.20 4.66
CA GLN A 15 2.23 -20.77 5.98
C GLN A 15 2.33 -19.24 6.19
N GLN A 16 3.35 -18.59 5.69
CA GLN A 16 3.50 -17.12 5.77
C GLN A 16 2.50 -16.39 4.88
N LYS A 17 2.09 -17.00 3.76
CA LYS A 17 1.06 -16.48 2.87
C LYS A 17 -0.32 -16.52 3.54
N ASP A 18 -0.68 -17.64 4.16
CA ASP A 18 -1.95 -17.82 4.86
C ASP A 18 -2.14 -16.78 5.97
N VAL A 19 -1.08 -16.52 6.75
CA VAL A 19 -1.09 -15.50 7.80
C VAL A 19 -1.30 -14.07 7.24
N ALA A 20 -0.77 -13.74 6.07
CA ALA A 20 -0.97 -12.43 5.47
C ALA A 20 -2.39 -12.24 4.92
N VAL A 21 -2.97 -13.29 4.36
CA VAL A 21 -4.36 -13.32 3.87
C VAL A 21 -5.32 -13.19 5.04
N GLU A 22 -5.10 -13.92 6.13
CA GLU A 22 -5.90 -13.81 7.35
C GLU A 22 -5.86 -12.38 7.93
N ARG A 23 -4.68 -11.75 7.96
CA ARG A 23 -4.59 -10.35 8.36
C ARG A 23 -5.40 -9.44 7.43
N ALA A 24 -5.32 -9.64 6.11
CA ALA A 24 -6.08 -8.83 5.16
C ALA A 24 -7.58 -8.88 5.44
N ARG A 25 -8.13 -10.08 5.65
CA ARG A 25 -9.55 -10.28 5.97
C ARG A 25 -9.99 -9.57 7.23
N ARG A 26 -9.18 -9.61 8.27
CA ARG A 26 -9.46 -8.91 9.54
C ARG A 26 -9.70 -7.42 9.34
N TYR A 27 -9.01 -6.79 8.40
CA TYR A 27 -9.09 -5.35 8.16
C TYR A 27 -10.04 -4.96 7.02
N GLU A 28 -10.65 -5.90 6.32
CA GLU A 28 -11.60 -5.60 5.23
C GLU A 28 -12.78 -4.73 5.65
N PRO A 29 -13.40 -4.90 6.84
CA PRO A 29 -14.45 -4.00 7.29
C PRO A 29 -13.97 -2.54 7.38
N LEU A 30 -12.75 -2.30 7.86
CA LEU A 30 -12.16 -0.95 7.91
C LEU A 30 -11.91 -0.40 6.50
N ILE A 31 -11.39 -1.24 5.59
CA ILE A 31 -11.19 -0.88 4.18
C ILE A 31 -12.51 -0.44 3.55
N VAL A 32 -13.56 -1.23 3.71
CA VAL A 32 -14.89 -0.93 3.12
C VAL A 32 -15.47 0.35 3.72
N ALA A 33 -15.45 0.49 5.05
CA ALA A 33 -15.98 1.67 5.72
C ALA A 33 -15.27 2.97 5.27
N ALA A 34 -13.94 2.97 5.25
CA ALA A 34 -13.17 4.11 4.80
C ALA A 34 -13.38 4.40 3.30
N SER A 35 -13.47 3.35 2.48
CA SER A 35 -13.73 3.48 1.04
C SER A 35 -15.08 4.13 0.73
N ILE A 36 -16.13 3.74 1.44
CA ILE A 36 -17.46 4.35 1.32
C ILE A 36 -17.41 5.80 1.77
N LYS A 37 -16.85 6.06 2.95
CA LYS A 37 -16.76 7.41 3.54
C LYS A 37 -16.02 8.39 2.63
N HIS A 38 -14.94 7.96 2.00
CA HIS A 38 -14.07 8.83 1.20
C HIS A 38 -14.24 8.66 -0.31
N ARG A 39 -15.18 7.81 -0.77
CA ARG A 39 -15.47 7.55 -2.18
C ARG A 39 -14.24 7.04 -2.97
N VAL A 40 -13.52 6.10 -2.38
CA VAL A 40 -12.37 5.41 -2.97
C VAL A 40 -12.75 3.98 -3.27
N ASP A 41 -12.23 3.39 -4.34
CA ASP A 41 -12.44 1.98 -4.63
C ASP A 41 -11.80 1.11 -3.53
N PRO A 42 -12.55 0.23 -2.84
CA PRO A 42 -12.01 -0.61 -1.79
C PRO A 42 -10.87 -1.51 -2.26
N ARG A 43 -10.88 -1.92 -3.53
CA ARG A 43 -9.80 -2.72 -4.13
C ARG A 43 -8.49 -1.92 -4.21
N LEU A 44 -8.57 -0.62 -4.48
CA LEU A 44 -7.42 0.27 -4.49
C LEU A 44 -6.82 0.42 -3.09
N LEU A 45 -7.65 0.70 -2.10
CA LEU A 45 -7.22 0.86 -0.70
C LEU A 45 -6.63 -0.46 -0.15
N TRP A 46 -7.27 -1.59 -0.46
CA TRP A 46 -6.76 -2.93 -0.14
C TRP A 46 -5.41 -3.21 -0.80
N THR A 47 -5.28 -2.88 -2.10
CA THR A 47 -4.02 -3.06 -2.85
C THR A 47 -2.87 -2.31 -2.21
N VAL A 48 -3.11 -1.05 -1.80
CA VAL A 48 -2.09 -0.24 -1.12
C VAL A 48 -1.69 -0.88 0.22
N ALA A 49 -2.65 -1.25 1.07
CA ALA A 49 -2.35 -1.92 2.35
C ALA A 49 -1.55 -3.21 2.18
N TRP A 50 -1.85 -3.97 1.11
CA TRP A 50 -1.11 -5.16 0.75
C TRP A 50 0.33 -4.87 0.33
N LEU A 51 0.55 -3.88 -0.52
CA LEU A 51 1.89 -3.50 -0.98
C LEU A 51 2.75 -2.93 0.14
N GLU A 52 2.18 -2.09 0.99
CA GLU A 52 2.91 -1.38 2.03
C GLU A 52 3.40 -2.30 3.15
N SER A 53 2.55 -3.19 3.64
CA SER A 53 2.91 -3.95 4.83
C SER A 53 2.38 -5.39 4.87
N ARG A 54 1.64 -5.86 3.87
CA ARG A 54 0.84 -7.09 3.99
C ARG A 54 -0.09 -7.03 5.21
N PHE A 55 -0.73 -5.89 5.39
CA PHE A 55 -1.64 -5.63 6.51
C PHE A 55 -0.99 -5.74 7.91
N GLN A 56 0.29 -5.47 8.06
CA GLN A 56 0.96 -5.46 9.36
C GLN A 56 0.85 -4.08 10.02
N PRO A 57 0.12 -3.95 11.16
CA PRO A 57 -0.13 -2.63 11.74
C PRO A 57 1.06 -2.04 12.48
N ARG A 58 1.99 -2.88 12.96
CA ARG A 58 3.09 -2.47 13.85
C ARG A 58 4.45 -2.60 13.18
N VAL A 59 4.57 -2.20 11.92
CA VAL A 59 5.83 -2.24 11.17
C VAL A 59 6.36 -0.83 10.96
N THR A 60 7.67 -0.69 11.01
CA THR A 60 8.38 0.54 10.65
C THR A 60 9.46 0.19 9.64
N SER A 61 9.49 0.91 8.51
CA SER A 61 10.54 0.74 7.51
C SER A 61 11.84 1.41 7.94
N GLY A 62 12.96 1.04 7.30
CA GLY A 62 14.25 1.71 7.50
C GLY A 62 14.23 3.21 7.18
N ALA A 63 13.33 3.66 6.29
CA ALA A 63 13.12 5.06 5.97
C ALA A 63 12.22 5.80 6.98
N GLY A 64 11.65 5.10 7.96
CA GLY A 64 10.77 5.66 8.99
C GLY A 64 9.30 5.74 8.61
N ALA A 65 8.86 5.07 7.56
CA ALA A 65 7.44 4.86 7.25
C ALA A 65 6.83 3.93 8.31
N ARG A 66 5.56 4.17 8.72
CA ARG A 66 4.97 3.52 9.89
C ARG A 66 3.60 2.92 9.62
N GLY A 67 3.36 1.79 10.27
CA GLY A 67 2.05 1.14 10.36
C GLY A 67 1.63 0.43 9.08
N MET A 68 0.38 -0.03 9.07
CA MET A 68 -0.18 -0.83 7.99
C MET A 68 -0.13 -0.14 6.63
N MET A 69 -0.29 1.17 6.60
CA MET A 69 -0.33 2.01 5.41
C MET A 69 0.99 2.73 5.12
N GLN A 70 2.05 2.46 5.91
CA GLN A 70 3.40 2.98 5.75
C GLN A 70 3.47 4.50 5.56
N PHE A 71 2.77 5.24 6.44
CA PHE A 71 2.84 6.68 6.39
C PHE A 71 4.19 7.22 6.85
N MET A 72 4.78 8.07 6.03
CA MET A 72 5.88 8.92 6.49
C MET A 72 5.36 9.98 7.48
N PRO A 73 6.14 10.36 8.51
CA PRO A 73 5.69 11.31 9.53
C PRO A 73 5.15 12.64 8.99
N ALA A 74 5.73 13.16 7.92
CA ALA A 74 5.26 14.40 7.29
C ALA A 74 3.88 14.21 6.65
N THR A 75 3.68 13.11 5.90
CA THR A 75 2.41 12.77 5.28
C THR A 75 1.34 12.45 6.33
N ALA A 76 1.71 11.73 7.41
CA ALA A 76 0.81 11.47 8.53
C ALA A 76 0.26 12.78 9.13
N ARG A 77 1.13 13.75 9.39
CA ARG A 77 0.72 15.09 9.89
C ARG A 77 -0.22 15.79 8.92
N ARG A 78 0.09 15.79 7.61
CA ARG A 78 -0.74 16.42 6.57
C ARG A 78 -2.17 15.86 6.55
N TYR A 79 -2.32 14.57 6.78
CA TYR A 79 -3.62 13.90 6.84
C TYR A 79 -4.21 13.78 8.24
N GLY A 80 -3.63 14.46 9.24
CA GLY A 80 -4.13 14.43 10.63
C GLY A 80 -4.09 13.06 11.28
N LEU A 81 -3.21 12.17 10.79
CA LEU A 81 -3.01 10.84 11.35
C LEU A 81 -2.19 10.96 12.63
N ARG A 82 -2.83 10.72 13.78
CA ARG A 82 -2.21 10.86 15.10
C ARG A 82 -1.38 9.64 15.48
N ASP A 83 -1.92 8.45 15.23
CA ASP A 83 -1.24 7.17 15.46
C ASP A 83 -1.22 6.36 14.15
N SER A 84 -0.04 6.22 13.55
CA SER A 84 0.15 5.43 12.33
C SER A 84 0.08 3.93 12.59
N PHE A 85 0.14 3.48 13.84
CA PHE A 85 0.02 2.07 14.23
C PHE A 85 -1.42 1.65 14.54
N ASP A 86 -2.34 2.61 14.66
CA ASP A 86 -3.78 2.36 14.73
C ASP A 86 -4.32 2.09 13.33
N PRO A 87 -4.81 0.86 13.04
CA PRO A 87 -5.27 0.49 11.71
C PRO A 87 -6.45 1.34 11.22
N ALA A 88 -7.39 1.70 12.10
CA ALA A 88 -8.56 2.46 11.70
C ALA A 88 -8.19 3.89 11.29
N GLN A 89 -7.33 4.56 12.05
CA GLN A 89 -6.83 5.89 11.71
C GLN A 89 -5.96 5.85 10.44
N ALA A 90 -5.08 4.84 10.31
CA ALA A 90 -4.19 4.72 9.17
C ALA A 90 -4.96 4.48 7.85
N VAL A 91 -5.97 3.60 7.88
CA VAL A 91 -6.83 3.30 6.71
C VAL A 91 -7.68 4.52 6.34
N ASP A 92 -8.25 5.25 7.31
CA ASP A 92 -9.02 6.47 7.05
C ASP A 92 -8.14 7.57 6.42
N ALA A 93 -6.93 7.76 6.93
CA ALA A 93 -5.97 8.72 6.38
C ALA A 93 -5.52 8.32 4.96
N ALA A 94 -5.28 7.03 4.72
CA ALA A 94 -4.91 6.52 3.39
C ALA A 94 -6.03 6.69 2.38
N ALA A 95 -7.27 6.46 2.77
CA ALA A 95 -8.42 6.69 1.90
C ALA A 95 -8.55 8.17 1.50
N ARG A 96 -8.30 9.12 2.41
CA ARG A 96 -8.23 10.56 2.09
C ARG A 96 -7.09 10.88 1.12
N TYR A 97 -5.91 10.34 1.36
CA TYR A 97 -4.77 10.54 0.46
C TYR A 97 -5.04 9.97 -0.93
N LEU A 98 -5.60 8.77 -1.02
CA LEU A 98 -5.96 8.16 -2.31
C LEU A 98 -7.03 8.96 -3.05
N ARG A 99 -8.02 9.54 -2.35
CA ARG A 99 -8.99 10.44 -2.95
C ARG A 99 -8.31 11.67 -3.55
N ASP A 100 -7.40 12.32 -2.81
CA ASP A 100 -6.67 13.48 -3.31
C ASP A 100 -5.82 13.12 -4.55
N LEU A 101 -5.22 11.94 -4.57
CA LEU A 101 -4.50 11.42 -5.74
C LEU A 101 -5.43 11.15 -6.94
N GLN A 102 -6.65 10.64 -6.69
CA GLN A 102 -7.68 10.46 -7.73
C GLN A 102 -8.15 11.80 -8.29
N GLU A 103 -8.37 12.80 -7.45
CA GLU A 103 -8.72 14.16 -7.88
C GLU A 103 -7.60 14.78 -8.72
N MET A 104 -6.35 14.51 -8.38
CA MET A 104 -5.18 15.07 -9.06
C MET A 104 -4.84 14.37 -10.38
N PHE A 105 -5.01 13.06 -10.45
CA PHE A 105 -4.56 12.23 -11.58
C PHE A 105 -5.71 11.56 -12.34
N GLY A 106 -6.96 11.80 -11.95
CA GLY A 106 -8.12 11.09 -12.48
C GLY A 106 -8.10 9.62 -12.09
N HIS A 107 -8.67 8.77 -12.94
CA HIS A 107 -8.72 7.32 -12.70
C HIS A 107 -7.48 6.56 -13.22
N ARG A 108 -6.35 7.23 -13.37
CA ARG A 108 -5.07 6.67 -13.80
C ARG A 108 -4.42 5.90 -12.65
N LEU A 109 -4.70 4.59 -12.57
CA LEU A 109 -4.19 3.71 -11.51
C LEU A 109 -2.65 3.78 -11.36
N ASP A 110 -1.93 3.81 -12.47
CA ASP A 110 -0.48 3.92 -12.50
C ASP A 110 0.03 5.21 -11.82
N LEU A 111 -0.63 6.35 -12.07
CA LEU A 111 -0.27 7.63 -11.48
C LEU A 111 -0.66 7.71 -9.99
N ILE A 112 -1.79 7.12 -9.61
CA ILE A 112 -2.24 7.06 -8.22
C ILE A 112 -1.27 6.23 -7.39
N LEU A 113 -0.91 5.03 -7.87
CA LEU A 113 0.06 4.17 -7.19
C LEU A 113 1.45 4.81 -7.12
N ALA A 114 1.92 5.43 -8.22
CA ALA A 114 3.17 6.17 -8.21
C ALA A 114 3.14 7.36 -7.24
N GLY A 115 2.00 8.07 -7.18
CA GLY A 115 1.79 9.18 -6.25
C GLY A 115 1.82 8.76 -4.79
N TYR A 116 1.24 7.61 -4.48
CA TYR A 116 1.27 7.06 -3.13
C TYR A 116 2.70 6.66 -2.71
N ASN A 117 3.43 5.97 -3.58
CA ASN A 117 4.79 5.48 -3.29
C ASN A 117 5.86 6.58 -3.35
N ALA A 118 5.92 7.35 -4.44
CA ALA A 118 6.97 8.35 -4.66
C ALA A 118 6.59 9.79 -4.28
N GLY A 119 5.34 9.99 -3.91
CA GLY A 119 4.77 11.32 -3.68
C GLY A 119 4.24 11.99 -4.95
N GLU A 120 3.14 12.70 -4.83
CA GLU A 120 2.48 13.40 -5.94
C GLU A 120 3.38 14.48 -6.58
N GLY A 121 4.25 15.10 -5.79
CA GLY A 121 5.22 16.08 -6.28
C GLY A 121 6.21 15.49 -7.28
N ALA A 122 6.72 14.29 -6.98
CA ALA A 122 7.63 13.59 -7.90
C ALA A 122 6.91 13.20 -9.20
N VAL A 123 5.68 12.66 -9.11
CA VAL A 123 4.89 12.34 -10.31
C VAL A 123 4.67 13.57 -11.17
N LYS A 124 4.29 14.71 -10.60
CA LYS A 124 4.10 15.98 -11.34
C LYS A 124 5.40 16.46 -11.99
N ALA A 125 6.52 16.40 -11.27
CA ALA A 125 7.83 16.83 -11.78
C ALA A 125 8.25 16.01 -13.00
N PHE A 126 8.12 14.68 -12.94
CA PHE A 126 8.45 13.82 -14.08
C PHE A 126 7.46 13.94 -15.24
N ARG A 127 6.17 14.05 -14.98
CA ARG A 127 5.17 14.26 -16.04
C ARG A 127 5.35 15.57 -16.80
N SER A 128 5.78 16.61 -16.12
CA SER A 128 6.01 17.92 -16.73
C SER A 128 7.43 18.09 -17.30
N GLY A 129 8.34 17.13 -17.07
CA GLY A 129 9.75 17.28 -17.44
C GLY A 129 10.46 18.39 -16.66
N ARG A 130 9.93 18.80 -15.50
CA ARG A 130 10.49 19.90 -14.70
C ARG A 130 11.19 19.38 -13.45
N LYS A 131 12.25 20.05 -13.03
CA LYS A 131 12.84 19.85 -11.72
C LYS A 131 11.94 20.41 -10.64
N LEU A 132 11.88 19.75 -9.50
CA LEU A 132 11.21 20.23 -8.28
C LEU A 132 12.25 20.36 -7.19
N ILE A 133 12.36 21.53 -6.56
CA ILE A 133 13.23 21.77 -5.41
C ILE A 133 12.36 21.69 -4.17
N LEU A 134 12.73 20.81 -3.25
CA LEU A 134 12.04 20.63 -1.99
C LEU A 134 12.50 21.68 -0.96
N SER A 135 11.70 21.86 0.10
CA SER A 135 12.01 22.82 1.18
C SER A 135 13.33 22.52 1.92
N ASP A 136 13.79 21.27 1.87
CA ASP A 136 15.07 20.84 2.44
C ASP A 136 16.25 20.92 1.44
N GLY A 137 16.03 21.53 0.28
CA GLY A 137 17.04 21.74 -0.77
C GLY A 137 17.25 20.55 -1.71
N ARG A 138 16.62 19.39 -1.46
CA ARG A 138 16.72 18.26 -2.40
C ARG A 138 16.03 18.56 -3.71
N VAL A 139 16.55 18.00 -4.78
CA VAL A 139 16.03 18.20 -6.14
C VAL A 139 15.47 16.89 -6.69
N ILE A 140 14.21 16.90 -7.01
CA ILE A 140 13.52 15.83 -7.74
C ILE A 140 13.62 16.14 -9.24
N ASN A 141 13.88 15.12 -10.05
CA ASN A 141 14.02 15.24 -11.49
C ASN A 141 15.05 16.31 -11.93
N PRO A 142 16.30 16.26 -11.45
CA PRO A 142 17.29 17.30 -11.71
C PRO A 142 17.64 17.45 -13.21
N ARG A 143 17.45 16.38 -14.00
CA ARG A 143 17.71 16.33 -15.44
C ARG A 143 16.52 16.76 -16.30
N GLY A 144 15.36 17.06 -15.71
CA GLY A 144 14.15 17.41 -16.46
C GLY A 144 13.63 16.28 -17.35
N ILE A 145 13.79 15.03 -16.94
CA ILE A 145 13.30 13.87 -17.68
C ILE A 145 11.77 13.89 -17.70
N GLN A 146 11.18 13.70 -18.87
CA GLN A 146 9.74 13.54 -19.01
C GLN A 146 9.37 12.06 -19.06
N SER A 147 8.51 11.62 -18.15
CA SER A 147 8.00 10.25 -18.09
C SER A 147 6.63 10.21 -17.42
N ALA A 148 5.85 9.16 -17.69
CA ALA A 148 4.52 9.00 -17.08
C ALA A 148 4.59 8.90 -15.56
N ILE A 149 5.54 8.10 -15.05
CA ILE A 149 5.81 7.92 -13.62
C ILE A 149 7.30 8.18 -13.34
N PRO A 150 7.69 8.49 -12.09
CA PRO A 150 9.09 8.56 -11.71
C PRO A 150 9.82 7.25 -12.06
N PRO A 151 10.96 7.29 -12.78
CA PRO A 151 11.68 6.08 -13.20
C PRO A 151 12.54 5.49 -12.07
N TYR A 152 12.08 5.58 -10.85
CA TYR A 152 12.70 4.92 -9.72
C TYR A 152 12.33 3.44 -9.74
N ARG A 153 13.32 2.55 -9.62
CA ARG A 153 13.10 1.10 -9.69
C ARG A 153 12.03 0.64 -8.70
N GLU A 154 12.04 1.20 -7.49
CA GLU A 154 11.04 0.92 -6.47
C GLU A 154 9.63 1.32 -6.93
N THR A 155 9.46 2.56 -7.42
CA THR A 155 8.16 3.06 -7.87
C THR A 155 7.62 2.28 -9.07
N VAL A 156 8.49 1.94 -10.03
CA VAL A 156 8.11 1.11 -11.18
C VAL A 156 7.63 -0.27 -10.72
N ASN A 157 8.36 -0.91 -9.81
CA ASN A 157 7.98 -2.20 -9.24
C ASN A 157 6.68 -2.11 -8.43
N TYR A 158 6.52 -1.05 -7.64
CA TYR A 158 5.30 -0.79 -6.87
C TYR A 158 4.08 -0.67 -7.77
N VAL A 159 4.18 0.13 -8.83
CA VAL A 159 3.09 0.33 -9.81
C VAL A 159 2.77 -0.98 -10.54
N THR A 160 3.78 -1.72 -10.98
CA THR A 160 3.59 -2.99 -11.68
C THR A 160 2.89 -4.03 -10.77
N SER A 161 3.41 -4.21 -9.57
CA SER A 161 2.81 -5.14 -8.59
C SER A 161 1.41 -4.71 -8.19
N GLY A 162 1.20 -3.42 -7.97
CA GLY A 162 -0.10 -2.87 -7.62
C GLY A 162 -1.15 -3.05 -8.72
N ALA A 163 -0.78 -2.82 -9.97
CA ALA A 163 -1.67 -3.05 -11.10
C ALA A 163 -2.05 -4.55 -11.23
N GLN A 164 -1.12 -5.46 -10.96
CA GLN A 164 -1.40 -6.90 -10.93
C GLN A 164 -2.36 -7.28 -9.81
N VAL A 165 -2.10 -6.83 -8.57
CA VAL A 165 -2.98 -7.09 -7.42
C VAL A 165 -4.37 -6.53 -7.67
N PHE A 166 -4.48 -5.25 -8.02
CA PHE A 166 -5.75 -4.61 -8.32
C PHE A 166 -6.53 -5.33 -9.42
N GLY A 167 -5.85 -5.69 -10.51
CA GLY A 167 -6.46 -6.41 -11.64
C GLY A 167 -6.99 -7.80 -11.24
N ARG A 168 -6.33 -8.50 -10.32
CA ARG A 168 -6.83 -9.78 -9.79
C ARG A 168 -8.08 -9.59 -8.93
N LEU A 169 -8.08 -8.62 -8.02
CA LEU A 169 -9.27 -8.28 -7.23
C LEU A 169 -10.47 -7.92 -8.11
N VAL A 170 -10.24 -7.20 -9.21
CA VAL A 170 -11.28 -6.87 -10.19
C VAL A 170 -11.82 -8.14 -10.86
N ARG A 171 -10.93 -8.99 -11.39
CA ARG A 171 -11.34 -10.23 -12.08
C ARG A 171 -12.06 -11.21 -11.16
N ALA A 172 -11.67 -11.28 -9.91
CA ALA A 172 -12.32 -12.11 -8.90
C ALA A 172 -13.65 -11.54 -8.40
N GLY A 173 -14.07 -10.36 -8.85
CA GLY A 173 -15.26 -9.69 -8.33
C GLY A 173 -15.14 -9.29 -6.85
N TYR A 174 -13.91 -9.16 -6.33
CA TYR A 174 -13.69 -8.85 -4.93
C TYR A 174 -14.24 -7.45 -4.60
N PHE A 175 -14.93 -7.30 -3.46
CA PHE A 175 -15.66 -6.09 -3.09
C PHE A 175 -16.79 -5.70 -4.07
N SER A 176 -17.37 -6.63 -4.81
CA SER A 176 -18.54 -6.37 -5.66
C SER A 176 -19.77 -7.15 -5.22
N GLY A 177 -20.96 -6.65 -5.59
CA GLY A 177 -22.23 -7.35 -5.35
C GLY A 177 -22.47 -7.70 -3.86
N ASN A 178 -22.81 -8.97 -3.60
CA ASN A 178 -23.18 -9.47 -2.28
C ASN A 178 -22.04 -9.37 -1.25
N ASN A 179 -20.79 -9.52 -1.67
CA ASN A 179 -19.63 -9.39 -0.79
C ASN A 179 -19.51 -7.98 -0.21
N LEU A 180 -19.68 -6.96 -1.03
CA LEU A 180 -19.65 -5.58 -0.57
C LEU A 180 -20.84 -5.27 0.35
N ALA A 181 -22.03 -5.78 0.04
CA ALA A 181 -23.23 -5.60 0.87
C ALA A 181 -23.05 -6.25 2.25
N ARG A 182 -22.48 -7.46 2.30
CA ARG A 182 -22.16 -8.16 3.55
C ARG A 182 -21.20 -7.36 4.43
N LEU A 183 -20.11 -6.86 3.86
CA LEU A 183 -19.09 -6.09 4.59
C LEU A 183 -19.59 -4.70 5.04
N ARG A 184 -20.56 -4.10 4.33
CA ARG A 184 -21.18 -2.82 4.71
C ARG A 184 -22.04 -2.92 5.97
N ASN A 185 -22.61 -4.09 6.24
CA ASN A 185 -23.49 -4.33 7.38
C ASN A 185 -22.74 -4.81 8.64
N ILE A 186 -21.42 -5.02 8.54
CA ILE A 186 -20.58 -5.31 9.68
C ILE A 186 -20.22 -3.96 10.32
N GLU A 187 -20.57 -3.78 11.60
CA GLU A 187 -20.05 -2.65 12.38
C GLU A 187 -18.52 -2.69 12.36
N THR A 188 -17.89 -1.52 12.21
CA THR A 188 -16.42 -1.46 12.24
C THR A 188 -15.93 -1.99 13.58
N PRO A 189 -15.23 -3.14 13.60
CA PRO A 189 -14.87 -3.78 14.85
C PRO A 189 -13.92 -2.90 15.66
N LYS A 190 -14.09 -2.89 16.97
CA LYS A 190 -13.07 -2.36 17.88
C LYS A 190 -11.83 -3.24 17.81
N GLU A 191 -10.67 -2.71 18.17
CA GLU A 191 -9.39 -3.44 18.06
C GLU A 191 -9.42 -4.79 18.81
N GLU A 192 -10.16 -4.88 19.91
CA GLU A 192 -10.40 -6.10 20.68
C GLU A 192 -11.31 -7.12 19.92
N GLU A 193 -12.25 -6.64 19.12
CA GLU A 193 -13.14 -7.48 18.32
C GLU A 193 -12.49 -7.97 17.03
N LEU A 194 -11.51 -7.23 16.49
CA LEU A 194 -10.71 -7.64 15.34
C LEU A 194 -9.92 -8.93 15.61
N ALA A 195 -9.67 -9.24 16.87
CA ALA A 195 -9.05 -10.50 17.27
C ALA A 195 -9.99 -11.70 17.16
N THR A 196 -11.31 -11.48 17.21
CA THR A 196 -12.33 -12.54 17.30
C THR A 196 -13.09 -12.79 16.00
N LEU A 197 -13.02 -11.89 15.01
CA LEU A 197 -13.73 -12.01 13.73
C LEU A 197 -13.00 -12.94 12.73
N VAL A 198 -12.73 -14.18 13.14
CA VAL A 198 -12.00 -15.19 12.35
C VAL A 198 -12.96 -16.20 11.73
N THR A 199 -14.03 -15.77 11.07
CA THR A 199 -14.83 -16.70 10.25
C THR A 199 -15.43 -15.99 9.04
N VAL A 200 -14.58 -15.65 8.08
CA VAL A 200 -15.02 -15.43 6.70
C VAL A 200 -14.38 -16.53 5.86
N ASP A 201 -15.18 -17.23 5.07
CA ASP A 201 -14.76 -18.40 4.31
C ASP A 201 -13.51 -18.15 3.47
N LEU A 202 -12.50 -19.00 3.65
CA LEU A 202 -11.23 -18.99 2.91
C LEU A 202 -11.41 -19.20 1.41
N GLU A 203 -12.57 -19.67 0.98
CA GLU A 203 -12.87 -20.02 -0.41
C GLU A 203 -13.07 -18.81 -1.34
N GLU A 204 -13.27 -17.59 -0.79
CA GLU A 204 -13.57 -16.41 -1.62
C GLU A 204 -12.34 -15.59 -2.04
N MET A 205 -11.15 -15.86 -1.50
CA MET A 205 -9.93 -15.17 -1.97
C MET A 205 -9.36 -15.86 -3.21
N PRO A 206 -9.07 -15.12 -4.28
CA PRO A 206 -8.43 -15.70 -5.45
C PRO A 206 -7.09 -16.32 -5.07
N GLU A 207 -6.92 -17.63 -5.30
CA GLU A 207 -5.69 -18.36 -4.99
C GLU A 207 -4.45 -17.73 -5.62
N ASP A 208 -4.63 -17.11 -6.78
CA ASP A 208 -3.56 -16.46 -7.53
C ASP A 208 -3.10 -15.11 -6.97
N ILE A 209 -3.85 -14.45 -6.07
CA ILE A 209 -3.35 -13.28 -5.31
C ILE A 209 -2.22 -13.71 -4.36
N VAL A 210 -2.27 -14.94 -3.92
CA VAL A 210 -1.30 -15.54 -3.02
C VAL A 210 0.03 -15.81 -3.73
N ASP A 211 0.04 -16.00 -5.06
CA ASP A 211 1.20 -16.47 -5.84
C ASP A 211 2.09 -15.36 -6.47
N LEU A 212 1.90 -14.09 -6.09
CA LEU A 212 2.70 -12.94 -6.59
C LEU A 212 4.17 -12.94 -6.17
N LYS A 213 4.73 -14.09 -5.77
CA LYS A 213 6.01 -14.16 -5.07
C LYS A 213 7.26 -14.35 -5.90
N LYS A 214 7.19 -14.51 -7.20
CA LYS A 214 8.42 -14.73 -7.98
C LYS A 214 9.18 -13.46 -8.37
N GLY A 215 8.86 -12.30 -7.81
CA GLY A 215 9.51 -11.07 -8.24
C GLY A 215 9.69 -9.92 -7.24
N SER A 216 9.18 -10.00 -6.01
CA SER A 216 9.37 -8.87 -5.08
C SER A 216 9.39 -9.35 -3.64
N VAL A 217 10.58 -9.53 -3.14
CA VAL A 217 10.86 -9.48 -1.71
C VAL A 217 10.84 -8.01 -1.33
N TYR A 218 9.70 -7.48 -0.93
CA TYR A 218 9.70 -6.35 -0.01
C TYR A 218 10.00 -6.89 1.39
N ALA A 219 11.18 -7.51 1.53
CA ALA A 219 11.85 -7.53 2.80
C ALA A 219 12.23 -6.07 3.08
N VAL A 220 11.63 -5.49 4.00
CA VAL A 220 12.02 -4.59 5.07
C VAL A 220 13.37 -3.82 4.93
N GLU A 221 14.00 -3.82 3.81
CA GLU A 221 15.08 -2.92 3.45
C GLU A 221 14.66 -2.12 2.21
N VAL A 222 13.74 -1.19 2.44
CA VAL A 222 13.51 -0.12 1.47
C VAL A 222 14.67 0.84 1.65
N ALA A 223 15.74 0.60 0.91
CA ALA A 223 16.73 1.63 0.72
C ALA A 223 15.99 2.85 0.14
N PRO A 224 16.16 4.04 0.72
CA PRO A 224 15.56 5.25 0.16
C PRO A 224 16.00 5.34 -1.31
N PRO A 225 15.18 5.93 -2.20
CA PRO A 225 15.49 6.04 -3.63
C PRO A 225 16.76 6.84 -3.92
N PHE A 226 17.44 7.29 -2.88
CA PHE A 226 18.75 7.96 -2.93
C PHE A 226 19.69 7.34 -1.90
N PRO A 227 21.00 7.20 -2.23
CA PRO A 227 21.97 6.74 -1.24
C PRO A 227 21.91 7.66 -0.01
N ALA A 228 21.90 7.04 1.16
CA ALA A 228 21.92 7.74 2.44
C ALA A 228 23.23 8.50 2.60
N THR A 229 23.29 9.73 2.12
CA THR A 229 24.29 10.69 2.51
C THR A 229 23.64 11.67 3.47
N SER A 230 23.94 11.50 4.74
CA SER A 230 23.59 12.36 5.88
C SER A 230 22.09 12.43 6.24
N SER A 231 21.80 12.86 7.46
CA SER A 231 20.52 12.90 8.20
C SER A 231 19.28 13.52 7.49
N ALA A 232 19.38 13.82 6.21
CA ALA A 232 18.36 14.49 5.39
C ALA A 232 17.42 13.56 4.64
N ALA A 233 17.62 12.23 4.69
CA ALA A 233 16.82 11.26 3.92
C ALA A 233 15.35 11.12 4.38
N ARG A 234 14.88 11.98 5.26
CA ARG A 234 13.57 11.81 5.94
C ARG A 234 12.38 12.43 5.26
N SER A 235 12.47 12.97 4.06
CA SER A 235 11.34 13.72 3.51
C SER A 235 11.26 13.67 1.97
N VAL A 236 11.22 12.48 1.39
CA VAL A 236 10.86 12.33 -0.04
C VAL A 236 9.35 12.52 -0.24
N TYR A 237 8.57 12.33 0.80
CA TYR A 237 7.12 12.53 0.78
C TYR A 237 6.80 13.94 1.24
N VAL A 238 6.74 14.87 0.32
CA VAL A 238 6.59 16.28 0.60
C VAL A 238 5.24 16.76 0.22
N GLN A 239 4.91 17.59 1.04
CA GLN A 239 4.01 18.74 0.92
C GLN A 239 3.55 19.08 -0.48
#